data_de54e0123e2b7c05e23c8943aab94224
#
_entry.id   de54e0123e2b7c05e23c8943aab94224
#
_cell.length_a   1.000
_cell.length_b   1.000
_cell.length_c   1.000
_cell.angle_alpha   90.00
_cell.angle_beta   90.00
_cell.angle_gamma   90.00
#
_symmetry.space_group_name_H-M   'P 1'
#
loop_
_entity.id
_entity.type
_entity.pdbx_description
1 polymer ?
#
loop_
_entity_poly.entity_id
_entity_poly.type
_entity_poly.pdbx_seq_one_letter_code
_entity_poly.pdbx_strand_id
1 'polypeptide(L)'
;MNNVDLIVTDINNKMSELLLDFAYNTFKYEYERNSTRSISFIAYMSNHNVDVYNMLQNESYVEYNGQKYIIKETDPKMIGNIHSNDITAHHIMFEFQNHFIGKDLVSEELNSDTTDEDVETKYTLSQFLDYGFRNNVLGYTYEIVGSFPEAKTIEDIGGKNGIEHLNEGAEIFGYIYFADNKKIYIYNELSFYRPSDVVIRHLYNTDETSVSINTNDLKTRIRGFGKKKTKTETKNYSPIKPPDLTYNGEFIKEGTWRTNQIGASFSCNVKCKWGNETITFKLKKMLRGGIMTLYLDGNKIGDFSCYSRTATSENIILGTRLSKGNHTVKAVFKGPNPDVNYGKYKPIMYVGTRTAKVVDTTAVLKGTDVYHAVETYTSPNAKVFGIREAAEYTNDKVLDSNTLIEELKAQLQDEPLVELSTNYIDTETINERDSIWFIHEIMQFDTELKVVSLTKQHPYMNAPDEIGFSNNRNDIIQIQQNINNKITNLNKALDRSRINNLNNQSSDDYEIVGSVLIDG
;
A
#
# COMPACT_ATOMS: atom_id res chain seq x y z
N MET A 1 -43.44 -0.87 -10.62
CA MET A 1 -43.67 0.57 -10.87
C MET A 1 -42.51 1.28 -10.23
N ASN A 2 -41.71 1.93 -11.03
CA ASN A 2 -40.67 2.79 -10.47
C ASN A 2 -41.38 3.99 -9.84
N ASN A 3 -41.27 4.15 -8.54
CA ASN A 3 -41.89 5.26 -7.82
C ASN A 3 -40.97 6.48 -7.98
N VAL A 4 -41.19 7.24 -9.05
CA VAL A 4 -40.41 8.44 -9.40
C VAL A 4 -40.82 9.68 -8.60
N ASP A 5 -41.84 9.54 -7.77
CA ASP A 5 -42.37 10.62 -6.95
C ASP A 5 -41.51 10.81 -5.71
N LEU A 6 -41.38 12.05 -5.27
CA LEU A 6 -40.69 12.42 -4.03
C LEU A 6 -41.72 12.50 -2.89
N ILE A 7 -41.50 11.71 -1.83
CA ILE A 7 -42.33 11.78 -0.62
C ILE A 7 -41.47 12.44 0.48
N VAL A 8 -41.94 13.58 1.00
CA VAL A 8 -41.27 14.30 2.08
C VAL A 8 -41.89 13.89 3.41
N THR A 9 -41.05 13.55 4.38
CA THR A 9 -41.45 13.24 5.74
C THR A 9 -40.81 14.24 6.69
N ASP A 10 -41.58 14.80 7.60
CA ASP A 10 -41.10 15.78 8.57
C ASP A 10 -40.05 15.20 9.52
N ILE A 11 -39.24 16.04 10.12
CA ILE A 11 -38.15 15.66 11.04
C ILE A 11 -38.62 14.77 12.20
N ASN A 12 -39.87 14.89 12.63
CA ASN A 12 -40.45 14.10 13.72
C ASN A 12 -41.04 12.76 13.24
N ASN A 13 -41.02 12.44 11.95
CA ASN A 13 -41.65 11.27 11.32
C ASN A 13 -43.16 11.17 11.60
N LYS A 14 -43.88 12.31 11.66
CA LYS A 14 -45.32 12.36 11.95
C LYS A 14 -46.17 12.62 10.73
N MET A 15 -45.61 13.33 9.77
CA MET A 15 -46.32 13.69 8.53
C MET A 15 -45.46 13.28 7.34
N SER A 16 -46.12 12.70 6.33
CA SER A 16 -45.50 12.36 5.04
C SER A 16 -46.43 12.80 3.93
N GLU A 17 -45.91 13.58 3.00
CA GLU A 17 -46.64 14.18 1.90
C GLU A 17 -45.91 14.06 0.58
N LEU A 18 -46.63 14.00 -0.51
CA LEU A 18 -46.10 13.95 -1.86
C LEU A 18 -45.64 15.35 -2.30
N LEU A 19 -44.40 15.49 -2.75
CA LEU A 19 -43.89 16.73 -3.30
C LEU A 19 -44.18 16.80 -4.82
N LEU A 20 -45.10 17.67 -5.21
CA LEU A 20 -45.49 17.83 -6.63
C LEU A 20 -44.78 19.00 -7.32
N ASP A 21 -44.59 20.11 -6.60
CA ASP A 21 -44.08 21.36 -7.17
C ASP A 21 -42.58 21.52 -6.96
N PHE A 22 -41.79 20.76 -7.71
CA PHE A 22 -40.35 20.94 -7.81
C PHE A 22 -39.93 21.03 -9.29
N ALA A 23 -38.78 21.61 -9.56
CA ALA A 23 -38.25 21.72 -10.90
C ALA A 23 -37.64 20.39 -11.35
N TYR A 24 -38.37 19.59 -12.12
CA TYR A 24 -37.90 18.28 -12.61
C TYR A 24 -36.55 18.35 -13.33
N ASN A 25 -36.27 19.45 -14.04
CA ASN A 25 -35.00 19.68 -14.73
C ASN A 25 -33.81 19.98 -13.82
N THR A 26 -34.05 20.16 -12.53
CA THR A 26 -33.00 20.36 -11.52
C THR A 26 -32.75 19.11 -10.68
N PHE A 27 -33.65 18.12 -10.83
CA PHE A 27 -33.49 16.88 -10.09
C PHE A 27 -32.28 16.11 -10.61
N LYS A 28 -31.44 15.67 -9.65
CA LYS A 28 -30.31 14.79 -9.91
C LYS A 28 -30.30 13.70 -8.84
N TYR A 29 -30.12 12.47 -9.27
CA TYR A 29 -29.69 11.36 -8.43
C TYR A 29 -28.21 11.11 -8.71
N GLU A 30 -27.37 11.13 -7.72
CA GLU A 30 -25.93 10.93 -7.83
C GLU A 30 -25.50 9.72 -7.02
N TYR A 31 -24.76 8.83 -7.64
CA TYR A 31 -24.16 7.65 -7.04
C TYR A 31 -22.68 7.57 -7.41
N GLU A 32 -21.85 7.30 -6.45
CA GLU A 32 -20.45 6.92 -6.62
C GLU A 32 -20.13 5.77 -5.65
N ARG A 33 -19.49 4.74 -6.19
CA ARG A 33 -19.18 3.50 -5.46
C ARG A 33 -18.36 3.77 -4.20
N ASN A 34 -18.84 3.31 -3.04
CA ASN A 34 -18.24 3.50 -1.72
C ASN A 34 -18.02 4.98 -1.32
N SER A 35 -18.67 5.93 -1.96
CA SER A 35 -18.47 7.36 -1.72
C SER A 35 -19.79 8.10 -1.57
N THR A 36 -20.59 8.20 -2.61
CA THR A 36 -21.76 9.09 -2.64
C THR A 36 -23.03 8.35 -3.04
N ARG A 37 -24.14 8.71 -2.42
CA ARG A 37 -25.49 8.40 -2.85
C ARG A 37 -26.42 9.50 -2.37
N SER A 38 -26.84 10.39 -3.26
CA SER A 38 -27.57 11.59 -2.92
C SER A 38 -28.64 11.93 -3.97
N ILE A 39 -29.58 12.77 -3.58
CA ILE A 39 -30.51 13.43 -4.48
C ILE A 39 -30.44 14.93 -4.26
N SER A 40 -30.59 15.70 -5.31
CA SER A 40 -30.72 17.16 -5.25
C SER A 40 -31.82 17.64 -6.16
N PHE A 41 -32.51 18.72 -5.79
CA PHE A 41 -33.59 19.34 -6.58
C PHE A 41 -33.94 20.72 -6.04
N ILE A 42 -34.61 21.53 -6.86
CA ILE A 42 -35.16 22.82 -6.45
C ILE A 42 -36.68 22.69 -6.30
N ALA A 43 -37.17 22.94 -5.09
CA ALA A 43 -38.59 23.00 -4.81
C ALA A 43 -39.11 24.45 -4.85
N TYR A 44 -40.34 24.62 -5.31
CA TYR A 44 -41.03 25.92 -5.32
C TYR A 44 -42.23 25.90 -4.40
N MET A 45 -42.45 27.00 -3.65
CA MET A 45 -43.64 27.17 -2.86
C MET A 45 -44.81 27.62 -3.78
N SER A 46 -45.90 26.87 -3.72
CA SER A 46 -47.16 27.20 -4.37
C SER A 46 -48.32 27.23 -3.37
N ASN A 47 -49.47 27.70 -3.76
CA ASN A 47 -50.64 27.67 -2.91
C ASN A 47 -51.13 26.24 -2.57
N HIS A 48 -50.67 25.23 -3.30
CA HIS A 48 -51.09 23.85 -3.16
C HIS A 48 -50.10 22.98 -2.38
N ASN A 49 -48.86 23.46 -2.16
CA ASN A 49 -47.81 22.66 -1.52
C ASN A 49 -47.18 23.31 -0.29
N VAL A 50 -47.77 24.40 0.26
CA VAL A 50 -47.22 25.13 1.40
C VAL A 50 -46.81 24.20 2.54
N ASP A 51 -47.66 23.23 2.85
CA ASP A 51 -47.43 22.32 3.96
C ASP A 51 -46.21 21.43 3.69
N VAL A 52 -46.12 20.76 2.54
CA VAL A 52 -44.98 19.92 2.18
C VAL A 52 -43.70 20.73 1.93
N TYR A 53 -43.82 21.95 1.34
CA TYR A 53 -42.68 22.84 1.18
C TYR A 53 -42.07 23.23 2.53
N ASN A 54 -42.88 23.51 3.54
CA ASN A 54 -42.40 23.83 4.89
C ASN A 54 -41.78 22.62 5.64
N MET A 55 -42.02 21.40 5.18
CA MET A 55 -41.37 20.19 5.68
C MET A 55 -39.96 20.01 5.12
N LEU A 56 -39.59 20.70 4.04
CA LEU A 56 -38.25 20.67 3.43
C LEU A 56 -37.22 21.43 4.28
N GLN A 57 -36.89 20.84 5.41
CA GLN A 57 -35.92 21.38 6.40
C GLN A 57 -34.77 20.41 6.58
N ASN A 58 -33.63 20.90 7.06
CA ASN A 58 -32.53 20.03 7.45
C ASN A 58 -33.01 18.96 8.42
N GLU A 59 -32.52 17.73 8.28
CA GLU A 59 -32.87 16.52 9.04
C GLU A 59 -34.28 15.96 8.74
N SER A 60 -35.04 16.55 7.84
CA SER A 60 -36.25 15.91 7.27
C SER A 60 -35.86 14.87 6.24
N TYR A 61 -36.81 13.98 5.90
CA TYR A 61 -36.55 12.87 5.00
C TYR A 61 -37.23 13.09 3.65
N VAL A 62 -36.55 12.64 2.59
CA VAL A 62 -37.11 12.50 1.25
C VAL A 62 -37.01 11.03 0.84
N GLU A 63 -38.12 10.42 0.44
CA GLU A 63 -38.12 9.06 -0.12
C GLU A 63 -38.15 9.14 -1.64
N TYR A 64 -37.23 8.41 -2.27
CA TYR A 64 -37.14 8.24 -3.72
C TYR A 64 -36.78 6.79 -4.04
N ASN A 65 -37.52 6.15 -4.95
CA ASN A 65 -37.34 4.73 -5.30
C ASN A 65 -37.31 3.78 -4.09
N GLY A 66 -38.12 4.04 -3.05
CA GLY A 66 -38.18 3.22 -1.83
C GLY A 66 -36.96 3.38 -0.91
N GLN A 67 -36.08 4.32 -1.20
CA GLN A 67 -34.91 4.63 -0.40
C GLN A 67 -35.09 5.97 0.30
N LYS A 68 -34.67 6.07 1.56
CA LYS A 68 -34.75 7.28 2.35
C LYS A 68 -33.47 8.08 2.25
N TYR A 69 -33.62 9.38 2.03
CA TYR A 69 -32.57 10.37 2.00
C TYR A 69 -32.85 11.40 3.09
N ILE A 70 -31.81 11.89 3.76
CA ILE A 70 -31.92 12.92 4.79
C ILE A 70 -31.44 14.24 4.21
N ILE A 71 -32.25 15.27 4.33
CA ILE A 71 -31.90 16.62 3.88
C ILE A 71 -30.78 17.16 4.76
N LYS A 72 -29.63 17.42 4.18
CA LYS A 72 -28.48 17.99 4.87
C LYS A 72 -28.21 19.43 4.51
N GLU A 73 -28.55 19.82 3.29
CA GLU A 73 -28.36 21.19 2.82
C GLU A 73 -29.68 21.74 2.27
N THR A 74 -29.98 22.95 2.68
CA THR A 74 -31.11 23.75 2.20
C THR A 74 -30.63 25.16 1.92
N ASP A 75 -31.01 25.71 0.76
CA ASP A 75 -30.70 27.09 0.37
C ASP A 75 -31.99 27.79 -0.07
N PRO A 76 -32.81 28.28 0.89
CA PRO A 76 -34.06 28.97 0.61
C PRO A 76 -33.80 30.35 -0.04
N LYS A 77 -34.44 30.59 -1.18
CA LYS A 77 -34.32 31.82 -1.97
C LYS A 77 -35.67 32.46 -2.17
N MET A 78 -35.68 33.78 -2.25
CA MET A 78 -36.87 34.58 -2.57
C MET A 78 -36.53 35.59 -3.67
N ILE A 79 -37.14 35.43 -4.82
CA ILE A 79 -36.98 36.34 -5.96
C ILE A 79 -38.35 36.92 -6.32
N GLY A 80 -38.58 38.17 -5.94
CA GLY A 80 -39.90 38.77 -6.04
C GLY A 80 -40.88 38.00 -5.12
N ASN A 81 -41.92 37.41 -5.71
CA ASN A 81 -42.91 36.61 -5.00
C ASN A 81 -42.68 35.08 -5.16
N ILE A 82 -41.57 34.69 -5.77
CA ILE A 82 -41.24 33.29 -5.97
C ILE A 82 -40.35 32.83 -4.82
N HIS A 83 -40.84 31.86 -4.07
CA HIS A 83 -40.07 31.18 -3.04
C HIS A 83 -39.57 29.87 -3.59
N SER A 84 -38.28 29.64 -3.55
CA SER A 84 -37.64 28.37 -3.90
C SER A 84 -36.70 27.90 -2.80
N ASN A 85 -36.42 26.61 -2.78
CA ASN A 85 -35.46 26.02 -1.86
C ASN A 85 -34.62 24.99 -2.62
N ASP A 86 -33.33 25.19 -2.68
CA ASP A 86 -32.41 24.21 -3.26
C ASP A 86 -32.10 23.18 -2.18
N ILE A 87 -32.39 21.92 -2.47
CA ILE A 87 -32.31 20.79 -1.53
C ILE A 87 -31.22 19.85 -1.96
N THR A 88 -30.36 19.44 -1.01
CA THR A 88 -29.48 18.29 -1.17
C THR A 88 -29.73 17.32 0.00
N ALA A 89 -30.03 16.06 -0.35
CA ALA A 89 -30.31 15.02 0.62
C ALA A 89 -29.43 13.79 0.35
N HIS A 90 -28.78 13.29 1.40
CA HIS A 90 -27.90 12.13 1.35
C HIS A 90 -28.65 10.87 1.78
N HIS A 91 -28.32 9.75 1.15
CA HIS A 91 -28.92 8.46 1.51
C HIS A 91 -28.73 8.16 2.99
N ILE A 92 -29.78 7.63 3.64
CA ILE A 92 -29.82 7.40 5.09
C ILE A 92 -28.65 6.54 5.61
N MET A 93 -28.03 5.72 4.78
CA MET A 93 -26.85 4.93 5.18
C MET A 93 -25.70 5.80 5.72
N PHE A 94 -25.53 7.03 5.21
CA PHE A 94 -24.46 7.92 5.64
C PHE A 94 -24.64 8.45 7.07
N GLU A 95 -25.85 8.34 7.64
CA GLU A 95 -26.04 8.62 9.06
C GLU A 95 -25.37 7.60 10.00
N PHE A 96 -24.83 6.53 9.46
CA PHE A 96 -23.95 5.63 10.21
C PHE A 96 -22.67 6.33 10.70
N GLN A 97 -22.30 7.49 10.11
CA GLN A 97 -21.28 8.39 10.66
C GLN A 97 -21.57 8.85 12.12
N ASN A 98 -22.81 8.84 12.54
CA ASN A 98 -23.20 9.22 13.90
C ASN A 98 -23.05 8.08 14.93
N HIS A 99 -22.61 6.90 14.49
CA HIS A 99 -22.18 5.80 15.35
C HIS A 99 -20.67 5.85 15.52
N PHE A 100 -20.19 6.08 16.75
CA PHE A 100 -18.77 6.10 17.07
C PHE A 100 -18.32 4.73 17.61
N ILE A 101 -17.31 4.17 17.00
CA ILE A 101 -16.73 2.87 17.33
C ILE A 101 -15.54 3.13 18.27
N GLY A 102 -15.72 2.81 19.56
CA GLY A 102 -14.67 2.99 20.57
C GLY A 102 -13.50 2.04 20.35
N LYS A 103 -12.30 2.45 20.77
CA LYS A 103 -11.14 1.56 20.85
C LYS A 103 -11.35 0.50 21.93
N ASP A 104 -10.76 -0.68 21.74
CA ASP A 104 -10.79 -1.75 22.74
C ASP A 104 -9.62 -1.57 23.73
N LEU A 105 -9.85 -0.76 24.76
CA LEU A 105 -8.84 -0.42 25.76
C LEU A 105 -8.34 -1.62 26.56
N VAL A 106 -9.12 -2.70 26.62
CA VAL A 106 -8.77 -3.92 27.38
C VAL A 106 -7.62 -4.68 26.72
N SER A 107 -7.50 -4.63 25.40
CA SER A 107 -6.40 -5.29 24.67
C SER A 107 -5.06 -4.56 24.85
N GLU A 108 -5.07 -3.24 25.06
CA GLU A 108 -3.85 -2.47 25.30
C GLU A 108 -3.31 -2.66 26.74
N GLU A 109 -4.16 -2.79 27.74
CA GLU A 109 -3.74 -3.01 29.14
C GLU A 109 -3.23 -4.43 29.40
N LEU A 110 -3.80 -5.45 28.74
CA LEU A 110 -3.39 -6.85 28.91
C LEU A 110 -2.08 -7.17 28.17
N ASN A 111 -1.74 -6.44 27.13
CA ASN A 111 -0.50 -6.62 26.36
C ASN A 111 0.68 -5.83 26.93
N SER A 112 0.49 -4.96 27.91
CA SER A 112 1.57 -4.16 28.52
C SER A 112 2.52 -4.97 29.40
N ASP A 113 2.15 -6.18 29.85
CA ASP A 113 2.95 -7.04 30.73
C ASP A 113 3.60 -8.25 30.02
N THR A 114 3.37 -8.48 28.75
CA THR A 114 4.09 -9.48 27.95
C THR A 114 5.21 -8.82 27.16
N THR A 115 6.38 -8.79 27.79
CA THR A 115 7.63 -8.70 27.04
C THR A 115 7.69 -9.90 26.11
N ASP A 116 7.74 -9.59 24.81
CA ASP A 116 8.05 -10.47 23.69
C ASP A 116 6.87 -10.96 22.87
N GLU A 117 6.98 -10.56 21.60
CA GLU A 117 6.21 -10.88 20.42
C GLU A 117 4.90 -10.08 20.27
N ASP A 118 4.99 -9.02 19.46
CA ASP A 118 3.84 -8.36 18.83
C ASP A 118 3.02 -9.43 18.10
N VAL A 119 1.99 -9.95 18.75
CA VAL A 119 1.05 -10.89 18.14
C VAL A 119 0.21 -10.07 17.17
N GLU A 120 0.51 -10.16 15.88
CA GLU A 120 -0.31 -9.58 14.84
C GLU A 120 -1.75 -10.09 14.97
N THR A 121 -2.67 -9.20 15.31
CA THR A 121 -4.09 -9.58 15.41
C THR A 121 -4.69 -9.57 14.01
N LYS A 122 -5.08 -10.75 13.52
CA LYS A 122 -5.74 -10.91 12.23
C LYS A 122 -7.25 -10.99 12.42
N TYR A 123 -7.96 -10.22 11.61
CA TYR A 123 -9.42 -10.19 11.61
C TYR A 123 -9.95 -10.76 10.30
N THR A 124 -10.96 -11.63 10.39
CA THR A 124 -11.81 -11.94 9.23
C THR A 124 -12.73 -10.75 8.96
N LEU A 125 -13.27 -10.66 7.75
CA LEU A 125 -14.24 -9.60 7.42
C LEU A 125 -15.42 -9.59 8.39
N SER A 126 -15.96 -10.76 8.78
CA SER A 126 -17.07 -10.83 9.75
C SER A 126 -16.68 -10.23 11.11
N GLN A 127 -15.50 -10.58 11.63
CA GLN A 127 -15.02 -10.04 12.91
C GLN A 127 -14.82 -8.53 12.85
N PHE A 128 -14.31 -8.02 11.72
CA PHE A 128 -14.13 -6.58 11.50
C PHE A 128 -15.49 -5.85 11.49
N LEU A 129 -16.47 -6.37 10.75
CA LEU A 129 -17.79 -5.77 10.69
C LEU A 129 -18.57 -5.91 12.01
N ASP A 130 -18.51 -7.08 12.68
CA ASP A 130 -19.12 -7.29 14.00
C ASP A 130 -18.61 -6.25 15.02
N TYR A 131 -17.31 -5.95 14.96
CA TYR A 131 -16.72 -4.89 15.79
C TYR A 131 -17.30 -3.52 15.47
N GLY A 132 -17.40 -3.16 14.19
CA GLY A 132 -17.92 -1.86 13.73
C GLY A 132 -19.42 -1.66 14.01
N PHE A 133 -20.21 -2.73 13.98
CA PHE A 133 -21.66 -2.66 14.19
C PHE A 133 -22.09 -2.94 15.63
N ARG A 134 -21.17 -3.35 16.52
CA ARG A 134 -21.52 -3.61 17.92
C ARG A 134 -22.02 -2.33 18.63
N ASN A 135 -22.99 -2.49 19.52
CA ASN A 135 -23.60 -1.38 20.28
C ASN A 135 -24.20 -0.26 19.42
N ASN A 136 -24.50 -0.51 18.17
CA ASN A 136 -25.12 0.45 17.27
C ASN A 136 -26.59 0.65 17.65
N VAL A 137 -26.90 1.81 18.22
CA VAL A 137 -28.28 2.20 18.62
C VAL A 137 -29.09 2.81 17.49
N LEU A 138 -28.47 3.10 16.34
CA LEU A 138 -29.10 3.74 15.19
C LEU A 138 -29.89 2.74 14.32
N GLY A 139 -29.77 1.43 14.60
CA GLY A 139 -30.51 0.36 13.91
C GLY A 139 -29.93 -0.05 12.58
N TYR A 140 -28.62 0.22 12.33
CA TYR A 140 -27.92 -0.30 11.15
C TYR A 140 -27.60 -1.77 11.31
N THR A 141 -27.72 -2.51 10.23
CA THR A 141 -27.36 -3.92 10.13
C THR A 141 -26.52 -4.16 8.88
N TYR A 142 -25.77 -5.25 8.85
CA TYR A 142 -25.04 -5.62 7.65
C TYR A 142 -25.32 -7.06 7.21
N GLU A 143 -25.04 -7.34 5.94
CA GLU A 143 -25.05 -8.68 5.36
C GLU A 143 -23.90 -8.84 4.39
N ILE A 144 -23.10 -9.91 4.55
CA ILE A 144 -21.99 -10.23 3.64
C ILE A 144 -22.53 -11.06 2.48
N VAL A 145 -22.27 -10.61 1.25
CA VAL A 145 -22.66 -11.30 0.02
C VAL A 145 -21.43 -11.64 -0.80
N GLY A 146 -21.15 -12.93 -0.94
CA GLY A 146 -19.95 -13.44 -1.58
C GLY A 146 -18.94 -13.98 -0.57
N SER A 147 -17.74 -14.29 -1.02
CA SER A 147 -16.69 -14.92 -0.21
C SER A 147 -15.48 -14.01 -0.02
N PHE A 148 -14.97 -13.97 1.21
CA PHE A 148 -13.79 -13.22 1.63
C PHE A 148 -12.91 -14.16 2.47
N PRO A 149 -12.09 -15.01 1.83
CA PRO A 149 -11.42 -16.11 2.52
C PRO A 149 -10.23 -15.67 3.39
N GLU A 150 -9.68 -14.47 3.19
CA GLU A 150 -8.48 -14.02 3.84
C GLU A 150 -8.74 -13.17 5.08
N ALA A 151 -8.09 -13.52 6.20
CA ALA A 151 -8.00 -12.66 7.35
C ALA A 151 -6.87 -11.63 7.14
N LYS A 152 -7.11 -10.37 7.49
CA LYS A 152 -6.17 -9.26 7.33
C LYS A 152 -5.67 -8.78 8.69
N THR A 153 -4.41 -8.38 8.74
CA THR A 153 -3.82 -7.75 9.93
C THR A 153 -4.32 -6.31 10.04
N ILE A 154 -4.91 -5.95 11.18
CA ILE A 154 -5.42 -4.61 11.46
C ILE A 154 -4.85 -4.16 12.80
N GLU A 155 -4.17 -3.01 12.82
CA GLU A 155 -3.51 -2.48 14.02
C GLU A 155 -4.49 -1.82 14.98
N ASP A 156 -5.30 -0.90 14.46
CA ASP A 156 -6.27 -0.10 15.21
C ASP A 156 -7.68 -0.27 14.63
N ILE A 157 -8.48 -1.14 15.23
CA ILE A 157 -9.83 -1.42 14.73
C ILE A 157 -10.89 -0.41 15.18
N GLY A 158 -10.61 0.50 16.10
CA GLY A 158 -11.57 1.46 16.62
C GLY A 158 -11.09 2.91 16.56
N GLY A 159 -11.80 3.81 17.25
CA GLY A 159 -11.46 5.23 17.30
C GLY A 159 -11.95 6.04 16.10
N LYS A 160 -12.96 5.57 15.38
CA LYS A 160 -13.51 6.17 14.16
C LYS A 160 -15.04 6.05 14.10
N ASN A 161 -15.68 6.78 13.21
CA ASN A 161 -17.12 6.65 13.00
C ASN A 161 -17.47 5.47 12.07
N GLY A 162 -18.77 5.14 11.98
CA GLY A 162 -19.24 3.98 11.22
C GLY A 162 -18.93 4.04 9.72
N ILE A 163 -18.99 5.22 9.09
CA ILE A 163 -18.66 5.38 7.66
C ILE A 163 -17.15 5.27 7.43
N GLU A 164 -16.34 5.88 8.29
CA GLU A 164 -14.88 5.73 8.23
C GLU A 164 -14.46 4.26 8.39
N HIS A 165 -15.12 3.52 9.28
CA HIS A 165 -14.90 2.08 9.45
C HIS A 165 -15.26 1.28 8.20
N LEU A 166 -16.39 1.59 7.55
CA LEU A 166 -16.78 0.95 6.29
C LEU A 166 -15.78 1.25 5.17
N ASN A 167 -15.31 2.50 5.06
CA ASN A 167 -14.35 2.89 4.03
C ASN A 167 -13.00 2.19 4.23
N GLU A 168 -12.48 2.19 5.46
CA GLU A 168 -11.25 1.47 5.81
C GLU A 168 -11.36 -0.04 5.50
N GLY A 169 -12.49 -0.65 5.88
CA GLY A 169 -12.73 -2.06 5.56
C GLY A 169 -12.79 -2.32 4.05
N ALA A 170 -13.34 -1.38 3.27
CA ALA A 170 -13.36 -1.49 1.81
C ALA A 170 -11.94 -1.44 1.23
N GLU A 171 -11.05 -0.61 1.77
CA GLU A 171 -9.63 -0.56 1.38
C GLU A 171 -8.88 -1.85 1.76
N ILE A 172 -9.10 -2.38 2.97
CA ILE A 172 -8.39 -3.55 3.49
C ILE A 172 -8.87 -4.85 2.85
N PHE A 173 -10.19 -5.05 2.74
CA PHE A 173 -10.80 -6.31 2.28
C PHE A 173 -11.24 -6.28 0.82
N GLY A 174 -11.23 -5.10 0.17
CA GLY A 174 -11.60 -4.95 -1.24
C GLY A 174 -13.09 -5.13 -1.50
N TYR A 175 -13.96 -4.81 -0.54
CA TYR A 175 -15.40 -4.95 -0.72
C TYR A 175 -16.07 -3.67 -1.28
N ILE A 176 -17.25 -3.86 -1.81
CA ILE A 176 -18.17 -2.80 -2.18
C ILE A 176 -19.36 -2.85 -1.22
N TYR A 177 -19.67 -1.74 -0.56
CA TYR A 177 -20.87 -1.65 0.26
C TYR A 177 -21.99 -0.92 -0.47
N PHE A 178 -23.19 -1.44 -0.34
CA PHE A 178 -24.40 -0.88 -0.94
C PHE A 178 -25.59 -1.11 0.00
N ALA A 179 -26.35 -0.07 0.29
CA ALA A 179 -27.39 -0.16 1.30
C ALA A 179 -28.81 -0.17 0.71
N ASP A 180 -29.66 -0.95 1.32
CA ASP A 180 -31.12 -0.80 1.28
C ASP A 180 -31.55 -0.14 2.59
N ASN A 181 -31.77 1.17 2.53
CA ASN A 181 -32.00 2.02 3.69
C ASN A 181 -30.92 1.81 4.78
N LYS A 182 -31.25 1.25 5.95
CA LYS A 182 -30.32 0.99 7.05
C LYS A 182 -29.65 -0.38 7.01
N LYS A 183 -30.00 -1.23 6.06
CA LYS A 183 -29.35 -2.52 5.86
C LYS A 183 -28.24 -2.39 4.84
N ILE A 184 -26.99 -2.56 5.29
CA ILE A 184 -25.79 -2.39 4.47
C ILE A 184 -25.33 -3.77 3.97
N TYR A 185 -25.33 -3.97 2.68
CA TYR A 185 -24.80 -5.17 2.05
C TYR A 185 -23.33 -4.97 1.71
N ILE A 186 -22.50 -5.96 2.03
CA ILE A 186 -21.06 -5.99 1.80
C ILE A 186 -20.77 -7.02 0.72
N TYR A 187 -20.43 -6.57 -0.46
CA TYR A 187 -20.26 -7.43 -1.63
C TYR A 187 -18.79 -7.60 -1.99
N ASN A 188 -18.39 -8.79 -2.42
CA ASN A 188 -17.23 -8.88 -3.29
C ASN A 188 -17.60 -8.40 -4.70
N GLU A 189 -16.61 -8.05 -5.50
CA GLU A 189 -16.86 -7.47 -6.83
C GLU A 189 -17.69 -8.36 -7.74
N LEU A 190 -17.45 -9.68 -7.73
CA LEU A 190 -18.17 -10.66 -8.54
C LEU A 190 -19.66 -10.78 -8.16
N SER A 191 -20.00 -10.59 -6.89
CA SER A 191 -21.37 -10.66 -6.40
C SER A 191 -22.11 -9.33 -6.52
N PHE A 192 -21.36 -8.21 -6.62
CA PHE A 192 -21.94 -6.89 -6.75
C PHE A 192 -22.47 -6.64 -8.15
N TYR A 193 -21.62 -6.81 -9.16
CA TYR A 193 -21.99 -6.50 -10.53
C TYR A 193 -22.83 -7.61 -11.16
N ARG A 194 -23.76 -7.19 -12.01
CA ARG A 194 -24.67 -8.06 -12.78
C ARG A 194 -24.57 -7.68 -14.25
N PRO A 195 -24.44 -8.66 -15.15
CA PRO A 195 -24.52 -8.39 -16.58
C PRO A 195 -25.85 -7.69 -16.90
N SER A 196 -25.76 -6.60 -17.63
CA SER A 196 -26.92 -5.87 -18.16
C SER A 196 -27.13 -6.25 -19.61
N ASP A 197 -28.40 -6.27 -20.04
CA ASP A 197 -28.74 -6.42 -21.46
C ASP A 197 -28.49 -5.12 -22.25
N VAL A 198 -28.21 -4.00 -21.56
CA VAL A 198 -27.90 -2.72 -22.15
C VAL A 198 -26.53 -2.75 -22.82
N VAL A 199 -26.47 -2.31 -24.07
CA VAL A 199 -25.24 -2.09 -24.82
C VAL A 199 -25.13 -0.60 -25.12
N ILE A 200 -24.07 0.04 -24.63
CA ILE A 200 -23.78 1.43 -24.97
C ILE A 200 -22.88 1.46 -26.21
N ARG A 201 -23.35 2.13 -27.25
CA ARG A 201 -22.63 2.24 -28.52
C ARG A 201 -22.55 3.69 -28.99
N HIS A 202 -21.33 4.12 -29.33
CA HIS A 202 -21.04 5.47 -29.83
C HIS A 202 -21.88 5.78 -31.08
N LEU A 203 -22.46 6.99 -31.11
CA LEU A 203 -23.37 7.50 -32.15
C LEU A 203 -24.69 6.71 -32.31
N TYR A 204 -25.02 5.83 -31.37
CA TYR A 204 -26.32 5.15 -31.32
C TYR A 204 -27.13 5.63 -30.10
N ASN A 205 -26.63 5.39 -28.89
CA ASN A 205 -27.24 5.83 -27.63
C ASN A 205 -26.27 6.58 -26.72
N THR A 206 -25.12 6.98 -27.24
CA THR A 206 -24.19 7.94 -26.65
C THR A 206 -23.54 8.76 -27.77
N ASP A 207 -23.38 10.04 -27.57
CA ASP A 207 -22.68 10.97 -28.47
C ASP A 207 -21.50 11.66 -27.80
N GLU A 208 -21.39 11.55 -26.46
CA GLU A 208 -20.29 12.09 -25.67
C GLU A 208 -19.58 10.98 -24.91
N THR A 209 -18.30 10.81 -25.14
CA THR A 209 -17.44 9.88 -24.42
C THR A 209 -16.16 10.58 -24.02
N SER A 210 -15.85 10.62 -22.74
CA SER A 210 -14.63 11.19 -22.19
C SER A 210 -13.75 10.08 -21.62
N VAL A 211 -12.48 10.09 -21.99
CA VAL A 211 -11.45 9.23 -21.39
C VAL A 211 -10.38 10.11 -20.80
N SER A 212 -10.32 10.18 -19.51
CA SER A 212 -9.28 10.88 -18.76
C SER A 212 -8.21 9.91 -18.33
N ILE A 213 -6.97 10.12 -18.72
CA ILE A 213 -5.82 9.30 -18.33
C ILE A 213 -4.89 10.17 -17.49
N ASN A 214 -4.78 9.86 -16.21
CA ASN A 214 -3.95 10.61 -15.28
C ASN A 214 -2.75 9.75 -14.83
N THR A 215 -1.54 10.25 -15.05
CA THR A 215 -0.28 9.61 -14.67
C THR A 215 0.51 10.38 -13.61
N ASN A 216 -0.11 11.37 -12.96
CA ASN A 216 0.58 12.22 -11.98
C ASN A 216 1.11 11.40 -10.80
N ASP A 217 0.31 10.48 -10.29
CA ASP A 217 0.65 9.64 -9.15
C ASP A 217 1.24 8.28 -9.53
N LEU A 218 1.40 8.04 -10.84
CA LEU A 218 1.98 6.80 -11.34
C LEU A 218 3.44 6.68 -10.90
N LYS A 219 3.75 5.57 -10.22
CA LYS A 219 5.09 5.20 -9.76
C LYS A 219 5.41 3.79 -10.22
N THR A 220 6.63 3.56 -10.66
CA THR A 220 7.03 2.25 -11.20
C THR A 220 8.11 1.56 -10.38
N ARG A 221 8.61 2.23 -9.35
CA ARG A 221 9.62 1.68 -8.45
C ARG A 221 9.38 2.16 -7.02
N ILE A 222 9.49 1.24 -6.08
CA ILE A 222 9.37 1.51 -4.66
C ILE A 222 10.44 0.76 -3.89
N ARG A 223 11.00 1.41 -2.87
CA ARG A 223 11.94 0.81 -1.94
C ARG A 223 11.28 0.65 -0.58
N GLY A 224 11.48 -0.51 0.03
CA GLY A 224 10.90 -0.82 1.33
C GLY A 224 11.91 -1.32 2.34
N PHE A 225 11.54 -1.12 3.60
CA PHE A 225 12.28 -1.52 4.78
C PHE A 225 11.36 -2.29 5.71
N GLY A 226 11.77 -3.47 6.11
CA GLY A 226 11.10 -4.27 7.13
C GLY A 226 11.47 -3.84 8.55
N LYS A 227 11.19 -4.69 9.53
CA LYS A 227 11.48 -4.46 10.96
C LYS A 227 12.95 -4.15 11.20
N LYS A 228 13.21 -3.18 12.06
CA LYS A 228 14.56 -2.91 12.57
C LYS A 228 15.00 -3.99 13.55
N LYS A 229 16.23 -4.45 13.42
CA LYS A 229 16.86 -5.38 14.37
C LYS A 229 17.08 -4.70 15.71
N THR A 230 16.75 -5.39 16.81
CA THR A 230 16.91 -4.85 18.16
C THR A 230 18.38 -4.93 18.60
N LYS A 231 18.76 -4.15 19.62
CA LYS A 231 20.09 -4.23 20.24
C LYS A 231 20.37 -5.60 20.82
N THR A 232 19.36 -6.32 21.28
CA THR A 232 19.47 -7.66 21.85
C THR A 232 19.81 -8.69 20.76
N GLU A 233 19.20 -8.58 19.57
CA GLU A 233 19.48 -9.47 18.43
C GLU A 233 20.91 -9.30 17.92
N THR A 234 21.50 -8.11 18.00
CA THR A 234 22.85 -7.79 17.51
C THR A 234 23.96 -8.08 18.52
N LYS A 235 23.65 -8.24 19.83
CA LYS A 235 24.65 -8.39 20.90
C LYS A 235 24.77 -9.80 21.47
N ASN A 236 23.97 -10.75 21.01
CA ASN A 236 23.86 -12.10 21.61
C ASN A 236 24.96 -13.06 21.18
N TYR A 237 26.22 -12.64 21.29
CA TYR A 237 27.36 -13.55 21.16
C TYR A 237 28.06 -13.70 22.49
N SER A 238 28.08 -14.95 23.00
CA SER A 238 28.94 -15.27 24.15
C SER A 238 30.39 -15.31 23.66
N PRO A 239 31.31 -14.62 24.33
CA PRO A 239 32.73 -14.66 23.96
C PRO A 239 33.30 -16.04 24.19
N ILE A 240 34.12 -16.51 23.25
CA ILE A 240 34.82 -17.78 23.35
C ILE A 240 35.99 -17.61 24.34
N LYS A 241 36.08 -18.53 25.27
CA LYS A 241 37.06 -18.56 26.35
C LYS A 241 38.05 -19.72 26.17
N PRO A 242 39.19 -19.76 26.86
CA PRO A 242 40.15 -20.87 26.76
C PRO A 242 39.56 -22.29 26.92
N PRO A 243 38.58 -22.55 27.80
CA PRO A 243 37.95 -23.89 27.87
C PRO A 243 37.17 -24.30 26.64
N ASP A 244 36.69 -23.32 25.84
CA ASP A 244 35.85 -23.54 24.66
C ASP A 244 36.69 -23.80 23.39
N LEU A 245 38.04 -23.77 23.50
CA LEU A 245 38.96 -23.96 22.41
C LEU A 245 39.39 -25.40 22.22
N THR A 246 39.59 -25.81 20.98
CA THR A 246 40.21 -27.09 20.62
C THR A 246 41.72 -26.89 20.49
N TYR A 247 42.50 -27.66 21.22
CA TYR A 247 43.96 -27.56 21.30
C TYR A 247 44.64 -28.69 20.54
N ASN A 248 45.75 -28.35 19.84
CA ASN A 248 46.63 -29.31 19.20
C ASN A 248 48.08 -28.99 19.65
N GLY A 249 48.77 -29.99 20.24
CA GLY A 249 50.06 -29.84 20.90
C GLY A 249 49.94 -29.70 22.43
N GLU A 250 51.07 -29.49 23.08
CA GLU A 250 51.16 -29.41 24.54
C GLU A 250 50.82 -28.00 25.06
N PHE A 251 49.85 -27.93 25.99
CA PHE A 251 49.43 -26.69 26.64
C PHE A 251 49.40 -26.86 28.16
N ILE A 252 49.96 -25.87 28.86
CA ILE A 252 49.78 -25.73 30.31
C ILE A 252 48.47 -25.00 30.55
N LYS A 253 47.50 -25.68 31.19
CA LYS A 253 46.13 -25.16 31.41
C LYS A 253 45.89 -24.67 32.83
N GLU A 254 46.94 -24.14 33.46
CA GLU A 254 46.92 -23.57 34.80
C GLU A 254 47.23 -22.08 34.75
N GLY A 255 46.54 -21.28 35.58
CA GLY A 255 46.67 -19.84 35.60
C GLY A 255 46.40 -19.21 34.23
N THR A 256 47.38 -18.62 33.59
CA THR A 256 47.32 -18.19 32.17
C THR A 256 47.68 -19.39 31.29
N TRP A 257 46.68 -19.88 30.50
CA TRP A 257 46.90 -21.00 29.58
C TRP A 257 47.94 -20.61 28.53
N ARG A 258 48.90 -21.48 28.25
CA ARG A 258 50.07 -21.16 27.46
C ARG A 258 50.73 -22.40 26.87
N THR A 259 51.55 -22.19 25.83
CA THR A 259 52.45 -23.22 25.30
C THR A 259 53.80 -22.61 24.93
N ASN A 260 54.87 -23.40 25.00
CA ASN A 260 56.17 -23.08 24.45
C ASN A 260 56.58 -24.04 23.31
N GLN A 261 55.67 -24.91 22.88
CA GLN A 261 55.88 -25.81 21.76
C GLN A 261 55.59 -25.10 20.42
N ILE A 262 56.63 -24.92 19.61
CA ILE A 262 56.48 -24.37 18.26
C ILE A 262 55.59 -25.28 17.43
N GLY A 263 54.66 -24.68 16.66
CA GLY A 263 53.68 -25.41 15.88
C GLY A 263 52.40 -25.80 16.64
N ALA A 264 52.42 -25.73 17.97
CA ALA A 264 51.18 -25.92 18.74
C ALA A 264 50.16 -24.89 18.38
N SER A 265 48.88 -25.30 18.36
CA SER A 265 47.78 -24.45 17.91
C SER A 265 46.51 -24.66 18.72
N PHE A 266 45.65 -23.65 18.67
CA PHE A 266 44.28 -23.81 19.13
C PHE A 266 43.29 -23.21 18.08
N SER A 267 42.06 -23.69 18.10
CA SER A 267 41.03 -23.24 17.18
C SER A 267 39.65 -23.25 17.84
N CYS A 268 38.72 -22.52 17.22
CA CYS A 268 37.30 -22.56 17.55
C CYS A 268 36.46 -22.26 16.33
N ASN A 269 35.21 -22.67 16.40
CA ASN A 269 34.18 -22.31 15.42
C ASN A 269 33.33 -21.19 15.96
N VAL A 270 33.09 -20.15 15.13
CA VAL A 270 32.23 -19.02 15.42
C VAL A 270 31.05 -19.07 14.47
N LYS A 271 29.85 -19.12 15.01
CA LYS A 271 28.62 -19.10 14.19
C LYS A 271 28.14 -17.66 13.99
N CYS A 272 28.31 -17.14 12.78
CA CYS A 272 27.73 -15.85 12.36
C CYS A 272 26.25 -16.05 12.00
N LYS A 273 25.35 -15.32 12.66
CA LYS A 273 23.89 -15.45 12.54
C LYS A 273 23.31 -14.55 11.45
N TRP A 274 23.89 -13.36 11.26
CA TRP A 274 23.30 -12.29 10.47
C TRP A 274 23.98 -12.08 9.12
N GLY A 275 25.28 -12.46 8.99
CA GLY A 275 26.07 -12.18 7.79
C GLY A 275 26.73 -10.79 7.77
N ASN A 276 26.87 -10.17 8.94
CA ASN A 276 27.47 -8.84 9.13
C ASN A 276 28.40 -8.78 10.31
N GLU A 277 28.81 -9.94 10.80
CA GLU A 277 29.58 -10.03 12.01
C GLU A 277 31.04 -9.61 11.81
N THR A 278 31.59 -9.06 12.87
CA THR A 278 33.00 -8.82 13.05
C THR A 278 33.53 -9.76 14.09
N ILE A 279 34.55 -10.54 13.76
CA ILE A 279 35.27 -11.41 14.68
C ILE A 279 36.54 -10.70 15.13
N THR A 280 36.67 -10.54 16.44
CA THR A 280 37.83 -9.93 17.09
C THR A 280 38.52 -10.96 17.94
N PHE A 281 39.82 -11.11 17.72
CA PHE A 281 40.71 -11.93 18.54
C PHE A 281 41.38 -11.08 19.62
N LYS A 282 41.34 -11.51 20.87
CA LYS A 282 41.98 -10.83 21.98
C LYS A 282 43.35 -11.44 22.26
N LEU A 283 44.37 -10.86 21.64
CA LEU A 283 45.75 -11.30 21.76
C LEU A 283 46.31 -10.99 23.16
N LYS A 284 46.68 -12.03 23.94
CA LYS A 284 47.31 -11.86 25.25
C LYS A 284 48.82 -11.63 25.06
N LYS A 285 49.32 -10.55 25.65
CA LYS A 285 50.77 -10.17 25.57
C LYS A 285 51.36 -10.16 26.96
N MET A 286 52.55 -10.77 27.11
CA MET A 286 53.28 -10.86 28.38
C MET A 286 54.80 -10.94 28.11
N LEU A 287 55.64 -10.86 29.18
CA LEU A 287 57.09 -10.68 29.15
C LEU A 287 57.85 -11.71 28.28
N ARG A 288 57.37 -12.92 28.12
CA ARG A 288 58.04 -13.98 27.34
C ARG A 288 57.29 -14.36 26.08
N GLY A 289 56.43 -13.45 25.62
CA GLY A 289 55.62 -13.67 24.42
C GLY A 289 56.48 -13.84 23.16
N GLY A 290 56.18 -14.89 22.38
CA GLY A 290 56.73 -15.14 21.06
C GLY A 290 55.79 -14.61 19.94
N ILE A 291 55.86 -15.20 18.76
CA ILE A 291 55.02 -14.88 17.62
C ILE A 291 53.88 -15.90 17.51
N MET A 292 52.67 -15.38 17.32
CA MET A 292 51.44 -16.14 17.00
C MET A 292 51.00 -15.78 15.59
N THR A 293 50.71 -16.81 14.79
CA THR A 293 50.03 -16.62 13.48
C THR A 293 48.54 -16.85 13.65
N LEU A 294 47.71 -15.91 13.21
CA LEU A 294 46.27 -15.99 13.22
C LEU A 294 45.72 -16.31 11.85
N TYR A 295 44.69 -17.15 11.84
CA TYR A 295 43.97 -17.56 10.61
C TYR A 295 42.45 -17.43 10.84
N LEU A 296 41.75 -17.07 9.76
CA LEU A 296 40.31 -17.12 9.66
C LEU A 296 39.95 -17.95 8.41
N ASP A 297 39.15 -19.00 8.58
CA ASP A 297 38.72 -19.91 7.51
C ASP A 297 39.89 -20.49 6.69
N GLY A 298 41.02 -20.78 7.36
CA GLY A 298 42.25 -21.28 6.72
C GLY A 298 43.12 -20.19 6.11
N ASN A 299 42.62 -18.97 5.94
CA ASN A 299 43.39 -17.85 5.38
C ASN A 299 44.21 -17.18 6.48
N LYS A 300 45.51 -16.94 6.21
CA LYS A 300 46.39 -16.27 7.14
C LYS A 300 46.05 -14.77 7.26
N ILE A 301 45.75 -14.32 8.49
CA ILE A 301 45.52 -12.91 8.79
C ILE A 301 46.84 -12.16 9.02
N GLY A 302 47.75 -12.78 9.78
CA GLY A 302 49.04 -12.16 10.07
C GLY A 302 49.80 -12.88 11.17
N ASP A 303 51.04 -12.41 11.39
CA ASP A 303 51.92 -12.80 12.48
C ASP A 303 51.94 -11.68 13.54
N PHE A 304 51.62 -12.05 14.79
CA PHE A 304 51.42 -11.09 15.87
C PHE A 304 52.35 -11.38 17.05
N SER A 305 52.98 -10.34 17.58
CA SER A 305 53.84 -10.49 18.77
C SER A 305 53.04 -10.59 20.03
N CYS A 306 53.23 -11.68 20.76
CA CYS A 306 52.68 -11.91 22.12
C CYS A 306 53.54 -11.25 23.21
N TYR A 307 54.58 -10.49 22.85
CA TYR A 307 55.49 -9.88 23.83
C TYR A 307 54.95 -8.51 24.30
N SER A 308 55.08 -8.30 25.62
CA SER A 308 54.95 -7.01 26.27
C SER A 308 55.69 -7.05 27.62
N ARG A 309 56.31 -5.93 28.01
CA ARG A 309 56.97 -5.82 29.33
C ARG A 309 55.97 -5.98 30.50
N THR A 310 54.74 -5.55 30.30
CA THR A 310 53.66 -5.67 31.25
C THR A 310 52.57 -6.56 30.68
N ALA A 311 51.83 -7.28 31.52
CA ALA A 311 50.72 -8.11 31.08
C ALA A 311 49.59 -7.22 30.48
N THR A 312 49.32 -7.38 29.20
CA THR A 312 48.31 -6.60 28.47
C THR A 312 47.57 -7.48 27.46
N SER A 313 46.58 -6.92 26.77
CA SER A 313 45.89 -7.58 25.66
C SER A 313 45.63 -6.57 24.56
N GLU A 314 45.65 -7.04 23.32
CA GLU A 314 45.38 -6.27 22.11
C GLU A 314 44.21 -6.92 21.34
N ASN A 315 43.35 -6.09 20.78
CA ASN A 315 42.25 -6.58 19.95
C ASN A 315 42.68 -6.60 18.48
N ILE A 316 42.66 -7.78 17.87
CA ILE A 316 42.97 -7.99 16.46
C ILE A 316 41.66 -8.31 15.72
N ILE A 317 41.26 -7.48 14.78
CA ILE A 317 40.09 -7.76 13.91
C ILE A 317 40.53 -8.81 12.90
N LEU A 318 39.90 -10.00 12.96
CA LEU A 318 40.16 -11.09 12.02
C LEU A 318 39.36 -10.95 10.72
N GLY A 319 38.15 -10.42 10.79
CA GLY A 319 37.30 -10.17 9.65
C GLY A 319 36.10 -9.31 10.02
N THR A 320 35.58 -8.56 9.05
CA THR A 320 34.39 -7.72 9.14
C THR A 320 33.39 -8.11 8.07
N ARG A 321 32.10 -7.91 8.30
CA ARG A 321 31.02 -8.26 7.36
C ARG A 321 31.10 -9.72 6.89
N LEU A 322 31.36 -10.61 7.84
CA LEU A 322 31.45 -12.04 7.53
C LEU A 322 30.10 -12.60 7.11
N SER A 323 30.13 -13.55 6.20
CA SER A 323 28.93 -14.21 5.70
C SER A 323 28.21 -14.98 6.82
N LYS A 324 26.90 -15.16 6.66
CA LYS A 324 26.13 -16.04 7.55
C LYS A 324 26.65 -17.48 7.44
N GLY A 325 27.00 -18.09 8.58
CA GLY A 325 27.53 -19.44 8.59
C GLY A 325 28.53 -19.66 9.73
N ASN A 326 29.29 -20.75 9.62
CA ASN A 326 30.35 -21.10 10.57
C ASN A 326 31.70 -20.62 10.02
N HIS A 327 32.45 -19.89 10.85
CA HIS A 327 33.81 -19.43 10.58
C HIS A 327 34.78 -20.09 11.56
N THR A 328 35.94 -20.47 11.09
CA THR A 328 36.95 -21.12 11.91
C THR A 328 38.09 -20.16 12.20
N VAL A 329 38.29 -19.86 13.48
CA VAL A 329 39.45 -19.11 13.97
C VAL A 329 40.51 -20.09 14.43
N LYS A 330 41.76 -19.91 13.98
CA LYS A 330 42.91 -20.72 14.41
C LYS A 330 44.11 -19.83 14.73
N ALA A 331 44.79 -20.19 15.81
CA ALA A 331 46.03 -19.54 16.22
C ALA A 331 47.14 -20.58 16.29
N VAL A 332 48.29 -20.29 15.73
CA VAL A 332 49.47 -21.18 15.70
C VAL A 332 50.68 -20.49 16.30
N PHE A 333 51.39 -21.17 17.16
CA PHE A 333 52.61 -20.66 17.73
C PHE A 333 53.77 -20.80 16.74
N LYS A 334 54.35 -19.67 16.30
CA LYS A 334 55.45 -19.62 15.32
C LYS A 334 56.82 -19.71 15.96
N GLY A 335 56.95 -19.41 17.26
CA GLY A 335 58.17 -19.45 17.97
C GLY A 335 58.66 -18.08 18.47
N PRO A 336 59.98 -17.86 18.55
CA PRO A 336 60.55 -16.62 19.10
C PRO A 336 60.21 -15.39 18.24
N ASN A 337 60.08 -14.25 18.90
CA ASN A 337 60.06 -12.96 18.25
C ASN A 337 61.51 -12.50 18.05
N PRO A 338 61.98 -12.22 16.84
CA PRO A 338 63.37 -11.81 16.57
C PRO A 338 63.81 -10.59 17.35
N ASP A 339 62.90 -9.68 17.69
CA ASP A 339 63.16 -8.44 18.37
C ASP A 339 63.24 -8.57 19.89
N VAL A 340 63.12 -9.81 20.43
CA VAL A 340 63.06 -10.06 21.86
C VAL A 340 64.22 -10.95 22.29
N ASN A 341 65.02 -10.48 23.24
CA ASN A 341 66.05 -11.31 23.89
C ASN A 341 65.44 -12.12 25.03
N TYR A 342 65.33 -13.44 24.86
CA TYR A 342 64.76 -14.36 25.84
C TYR A 342 65.78 -14.88 26.87
N GLY A 343 67.10 -14.62 26.64
CA GLY A 343 68.14 -15.18 27.47
C GLY A 343 68.08 -16.71 27.58
N LYS A 344 67.99 -17.24 28.79
CA LYS A 344 67.84 -18.70 29.06
C LYS A 344 66.41 -19.20 28.99
N TYR A 345 65.41 -18.34 28.72
CA TYR A 345 64.00 -18.70 28.76
C TYR A 345 63.48 -19.03 27.37
N LYS A 346 62.50 -19.93 27.28
CA LYS A 346 61.80 -20.22 26.01
C LYS A 346 60.68 -19.18 25.74
N PRO A 347 60.45 -18.85 24.48
CA PRO A 347 59.31 -18.00 24.09
C PRO A 347 58.00 -18.75 24.38
N ILE A 348 56.94 -17.99 24.60
CA ILE A 348 55.61 -18.52 25.00
C ILE A 348 54.51 -17.89 24.14
N MET A 349 53.55 -18.74 23.71
CA MET A 349 52.26 -18.28 23.22
C MET A 349 51.27 -18.32 24.38
N TYR A 350 50.66 -17.15 24.68
CA TYR A 350 49.64 -17.02 25.73
C TYR A 350 48.22 -17.06 25.15
N VAL A 351 47.33 -17.85 25.78
CA VAL A 351 45.90 -17.94 25.40
C VAL A 351 45.06 -17.02 26.28
N GLY A 352 45.25 -17.08 27.58
CA GLY A 352 44.49 -16.31 28.57
C GLY A 352 44.18 -17.12 29.83
N THR A 353 43.60 -16.48 30.83
CA THR A 353 43.07 -17.18 32.01
C THR A 353 41.76 -17.90 31.63
N ARG A 354 41.34 -18.87 32.46
CA ARG A 354 40.13 -19.69 32.21
C ARG A 354 38.90 -18.90 31.85
N THR A 355 38.73 -17.68 32.36
CA THR A 355 37.56 -16.80 32.13
C THR A 355 37.83 -15.69 31.14
N ALA A 356 39.08 -15.59 30.59
CA ALA A 356 39.43 -14.54 29.65
C ALA A 356 38.69 -14.72 28.31
N LYS A 357 38.26 -13.61 27.71
CA LYS A 357 37.74 -13.62 26.34
C LYS A 357 38.93 -13.81 25.39
N VAL A 358 38.85 -14.79 24.49
CA VAL A 358 39.86 -15.04 23.44
C VAL A 358 39.32 -14.60 22.07
N VAL A 359 38.09 -14.97 21.77
CA VAL A 359 37.41 -14.50 20.54
C VAL A 359 36.10 -13.85 20.94
N ASP A 360 35.87 -12.68 20.43
CA ASP A 360 34.64 -11.92 20.60
C ASP A 360 33.99 -11.66 19.23
N THR A 361 32.68 -11.76 19.19
CA THR A 361 31.92 -11.55 17.96
C THR A 361 30.91 -10.46 18.21
N THR A 362 30.85 -9.50 17.32
CA THR A 362 29.88 -8.41 17.38
C THR A 362 29.27 -8.20 16.00
N ALA A 363 27.96 -7.97 15.93
CA ALA A 363 27.31 -7.49 14.74
C ALA A 363 27.17 -5.97 14.83
N VAL A 364 27.97 -5.23 14.05
CA VAL A 364 27.84 -3.77 13.93
C VAL A 364 27.02 -3.48 12.68
N LEU A 365 25.73 -3.28 12.85
CA LEU A 365 24.80 -3.00 11.76
C LEU A 365 24.85 -1.51 11.41
N LYS A 366 24.98 -1.20 10.11
CA LYS A 366 24.95 0.17 9.57
C LYS A 366 24.12 0.21 8.29
N GLY A 367 23.44 1.33 8.05
CA GLY A 367 22.63 1.50 6.85
C GLY A 367 21.50 0.47 6.74
N THR A 368 21.40 -0.20 5.61
CA THR A 368 20.38 -1.22 5.34
C THR A 368 20.49 -2.46 6.22
N ASP A 369 21.69 -2.75 6.75
CA ASP A 369 21.92 -3.91 7.61
C ASP A 369 21.17 -3.83 8.96
N VAL A 370 20.65 -2.66 9.30
CA VAL A 370 19.86 -2.42 10.52
C VAL A 370 18.49 -3.09 10.43
N TYR A 371 18.00 -3.40 9.23
CA TYR A 371 16.69 -3.98 9.00
C TYR A 371 16.77 -5.50 8.76
N HIS A 372 15.68 -6.21 9.04
CA HIS A 372 15.56 -7.64 8.73
C HIS A 372 15.43 -7.89 7.23
N ALA A 373 14.67 -7.04 6.55
CA ALA A 373 14.49 -7.06 5.11
C ALA A 373 14.63 -5.66 4.52
N VAL A 374 15.26 -5.54 3.36
CA VAL A 374 15.30 -4.30 2.55
C VAL A 374 15.23 -4.71 1.10
N GLU A 375 14.17 -4.30 0.43
CA GLU A 375 13.93 -4.68 -0.95
C GLU A 375 13.59 -3.46 -1.80
N THR A 376 13.77 -3.61 -3.10
CA THR A 376 13.33 -2.63 -4.09
C THR A 376 12.56 -3.36 -5.17
N TYR A 377 11.28 -3.05 -5.26
CA TYR A 377 10.43 -3.58 -6.32
C TYR A 377 10.37 -2.59 -7.48
N THR A 378 10.51 -3.11 -8.69
CA THR A 378 10.33 -2.36 -9.94
C THR A 378 9.28 -3.07 -10.77
N SER A 379 8.18 -2.38 -11.04
CA SER A 379 7.08 -2.88 -11.85
C SER A 379 7.52 -3.16 -13.30
N PRO A 380 6.94 -4.18 -13.96
CA PRO A 380 7.10 -4.38 -15.40
C PRO A 380 6.72 -3.15 -16.23
N ASN A 381 5.79 -2.31 -15.74
CA ASN A 381 5.33 -1.08 -16.38
C ASN A 381 6.43 -0.01 -16.47
N ALA A 382 7.53 -0.16 -15.75
CA ALA A 382 8.72 0.68 -15.90
C ALA A 382 9.31 0.64 -17.32
N LYS A 383 9.04 -0.42 -18.10
CA LYS A 383 9.46 -0.51 -19.50
C LYS A 383 8.70 0.48 -20.40
N VAL A 384 7.47 0.82 -20.04
CA VAL A 384 6.59 1.71 -20.80
C VAL A 384 6.73 3.15 -20.30
N PHE A 385 6.66 3.35 -18.97
CA PHE A 385 6.59 4.67 -18.35
C PHE A 385 7.93 5.21 -17.85
N GLY A 386 9.00 4.42 -17.96
CA GLY A 386 10.28 4.71 -17.34
C GLY A 386 10.27 4.45 -15.83
N ILE A 387 11.41 4.69 -15.19
CA ILE A 387 11.54 4.55 -13.73
C ILE A 387 11.01 5.82 -13.06
N ARG A 388 9.96 5.65 -12.25
CA ARG A 388 9.36 6.69 -11.41
C ARG A 388 9.33 6.19 -9.98
N GLU A 389 10.09 6.82 -9.09
CA GLU A 389 10.25 6.34 -7.72
C GLU A 389 9.12 6.84 -6.82
N ALA A 390 8.53 5.92 -6.06
CA ALA A 390 7.63 6.22 -4.97
C ALA A 390 8.41 6.60 -3.70
N ALA A 391 7.73 7.17 -2.71
CA ALA A 391 8.27 7.36 -1.37
C ALA A 391 8.70 6.00 -0.77
N GLU A 392 9.68 6.02 0.13
CA GLU A 392 10.13 4.81 0.81
C GLU A 392 9.02 4.28 1.72
N TYR A 393 8.79 2.96 1.64
CA TYR A 393 7.83 2.24 2.47
C TYR A 393 8.53 1.61 3.67
N THR A 394 7.93 1.65 4.84
CA THR A 394 8.46 1.00 6.05
C THR A 394 7.35 0.27 6.78
N ASN A 395 7.60 -1.01 7.10
CA ASN A 395 6.71 -1.80 7.95
C ASN A 395 7.54 -2.55 9.01
N ASP A 396 7.39 -2.13 10.26
CA ASP A 396 8.14 -2.67 11.40
C ASP A 396 7.74 -4.12 11.79
N LYS A 397 6.77 -4.71 11.10
CA LYS A 397 6.33 -6.09 11.31
C LYS A 397 6.96 -7.08 10.34
N VAL A 398 7.43 -6.63 9.19
CA VAL A 398 7.98 -7.50 8.15
C VAL A 398 9.39 -7.95 8.47
N LEU A 399 9.59 -9.27 8.56
CA LEU A 399 10.85 -9.90 8.88
C LEU A 399 11.57 -10.54 7.69
N ASP A 400 10.85 -10.80 6.60
CA ASP A 400 11.38 -11.49 5.43
C ASP A 400 11.19 -10.71 4.12
N SER A 401 12.06 -10.98 3.15
CA SER A 401 12.09 -10.27 1.86
C SER A 401 10.89 -10.57 0.98
N ASN A 402 10.31 -11.77 1.05
CA ASN A 402 9.21 -12.14 0.16
C ASN A 402 7.93 -11.40 0.57
N THR A 403 7.61 -11.40 1.87
CA THR A 403 6.49 -10.63 2.41
C THR A 403 6.65 -9.14 2.09
N LEU A 404 7.86 -8.59 2.25
CA LEU A 404 8.11 -7.19 1.92
C LEU A 404 7.85 -6.90 0.43
N ILE A 405 8.29 -7.77 -0.48
CA ILE A 405 8.06 -7.59 -1.92
C ILE A 405 6.57 -7.61 -2.26
N GLU A 406 5.78 -8.50 -1.66
CA GLU A 406 4.33 -8.55 -1.90
C GLU A 406 3.64 -7.27 -1.39
N GLU A 407 4.04 -6.75 -0.24
CA GLU A 407 3.54 -5.46 0.25
C GLU A 407 3.94 -4.30 -0.67
N LEU A 408 5.18 -4.26 -1.15
CA LEU A 408 5.65 -3.23 -2.08
C LEU A 408 4.87 -3.25 -3.40
N LYS A 409 4.48 -4.44 -3.89
CA LYS A 409 3.61 -4.57 -5.07
C LYS A 409 2.22 -4.01 -4.82
N ALA A 410 1.67 -4.24 -3.63
CA ALA A 410 0.34 -3.77 -3.27
C ALA A 410 0.30 -2.24 -3.07
N GLN A 411 1.39 -1.66 -2.57
CA GLN A 411 1.50 -0.22 -2.32
C GLN A 411 1.85 0.61 -3.57
N LEU A 412 2.40 -0.04 -4.60
CA LEU A 412 2.86 0.67 -5.78
C LEU A 412 1.70 0.92 -6.76
N GLN A 413 1.39 2.19 -6.98
CA GLN A 413 0.46 2.61 -8.03
C GLN A 413 1.20 2.67 -9.37
N ASP A 414 1.36 1.53 -10.01
CA ASP A 414 2.17 1.38 -11.21
C ASP A 414 1.37 1.45 -12.53
N GLU A 415 0.09 1.79 -12.43
CA GLU A 415 -0.83 1.96 -13.55
C GLU A 415 -1.40 3.38 -13.58
N PRO A 416 -1.69 3.95 -14.75
CA PRO A 416 -2.40 5.20 -14.87
C PRO A 416 -3.79 5.10 -14.23
N LEU A 417 -4.24 6.17 -13.61
CA LEU A 417 -5.65 6.32 -13.30
C LEU A 417 -6.38 6.66 -14.59
N VAL A 418 -7.29 5.80 -15.01
CA VAL A 418 -8.13 6.03 -16.18
C VAL A 418 -9.58 6.11 -15.74
N GLU A 419 -10.21 7.21 -16.07
CA GLU A 419 -11.62 7.46 -15.88
C GLU A 419 -12.27 7.49 -17.26
N LEU A 420 -13.26 6.66 -17.47
CA LEU A 420 -14.10 6.68 -18.66
C LEU A 420 -15.49 7.09 -18.23
N SER A 421 -16.00 8.14 -18.85
CA SER A 421 -17.38 8.58 -18.68
C SER A 421 -18.06 8.75 -20.01
N THR A 422 -19.37 8.52 -20.02
CA THR A 422 -20.20 8.67 -21.21
C THR A 422 -21.60 9.14 -20.81
N ASN A 423 -22.26 9.85 -21.69
CA ASN A 423 -23.70 10.07 -21.57
C ASN A 423 -24.46 8.85 -22.13
N TYR A 424 -25.70 8.67 -21.68
CA TYR A 424 -26.57 7.60 -22.16
C TYR A 424 -27.97 8.11 -22.42
N ILE A 425 -28.45 7.88 -23.62
CA ILE A 425 -29.73 8.38 -24.10
C ILE A 425 -30.51 7.18 -24.67
N ASP A 426 -31.32 6.53 -23.84
CA ASP A 426 -32.22 5.45 -24.26
C ASP A 426 -33.35 5.29 -23.24
N THR A 427 -34.29 4.39 -23.54
CA THR A 427 -35.44 4.07 -22.67
C THR A 427 -35.12 3.03 -21.61
N GLU A 428 -34.05 2.25 -21.79
CA GLU A 428 -33.62 1.24 -20.83
C GLU A 428 -32.89 1.89 -19.64
N THR A 429 -33.13 1.37 -18.46
CA THR A 429 -32.59 1.95 -17.22
C THR A 429 -31.29 1.28 -16.85
N ILE A 430 -30.24 2.06 -16.65
CA ILE A 430 -28.95 1.64 -16.10
C ILE A 430 -28.98 1.76 -14.58
N ASN A 431 -28.44 0.78 -13.88
CA ASN A 431 -28.37 0.75 -12.41
C ASN A 431 -26.94 0.72 -11.91
N GLU A 432 -26.77 1.00 -10.62
CA GLU A 432 -25.46 1.13 -9.94
C GLU A 432 -24.65 -0.18 -9.94
N ARG A 433 -25.34 -1.30 -10.15
CA ARG A 433 -24.77 -2.65 -10.10
C ARG A 433 -24.60 -3.28 -11.47
N ASP A 434 -24.77 -2.50 -12.52
CA ASP A 434 -24.73 -3.02 -13.88
C ASP A 434 -23.30 -3.14 -14.38
N SER A 435 -23.06 -4.23 -15.11
CA SER A 435 -21.93 -4.43 -15.99
C SER A 435 -22.45 -4.34 -17.42
N ILE A 436 -21.92 -3.42 -18.20
CA ILE A 436 -22.49 -2.96 -19.47
C ILE A 436 -21.49 -3.18 -20.59
N TRP A 437 -21.94 -3.70 -21.73
CA TRP A 437 -21.11 -3.80 -22.92
C TRP A 437 -20.98 -2.42 -23.59
N PHE A 438 -19.73 -1.93 -23.70
CA PHE A 438 -19.42 -0.62 -24.27
C PHE A 438 -18.68 -0.76 -25.59
N ILE A 439 -19.21 -0.15 -26.66
CA ILE A 439 -18.67 -0.18 -28.01
C ILE A 439 -18.38 1.24 -28.49
N HIS A 440 -17.13 1.51 -28.81
CA HIS A 440 -16.71 2.77 -29.41
C HIS A 440 -15.68 2.50 -30.51
N GLU A 441 -16.11 2.45 -31.77
CA GLU A 441 -15.30 2.00 -32.91
C GLU A 441 -14.06 2.88 -33.14
N ILE A 442 -14.21 4.21 -32.98
CA ILE A 442 -13.10 5.15 -33.21
C ILE A 442 -12.02 5.01 -32.13
N MET A 443 -12.42 4.84 -30.85
CA MET A 443 -11.51 4.62 -29.73
C MET A 443 -11.13 3.15 -29.55
N GLN A 444 -11.72 2.26 -30.36
CA GLN A 444 -11.48 0.80 -30.33
C GLN A 444 -11.84 0.14 -28.99
N PHE A 445 -12.90 0.63 -28.35
CA PHE A 445 -13.51 -0.06 -27.23
C PHE A 445 -14.51 -1.09 -27.78
N ASP A 446 -14.46 -2.29 -27.27
CA ASP A 446 -15.43 -3.37 -27.44
C ASP A 446 -15.27 -4.29 -26.23
N THR A 447 -15.81 -3.84 -25.09
CA THR A 447 -15.53 -4.46 -23.80
C THR A 447 -16.65 -4.25 -22.81
N GLU A 448 -16.72 -5.12 -21.82
CA GLU A 448 -17.63 -5.02 -20.69
C GLU A 448 -17.05 -4.08 -19.64
N LEU A 449 -17.83 -3.07 -19.21
CA LEU A 449 -17.45 -2.07 -18.23
C LEU A 449 -18.40 -2.08 -17.04
N LYS A 450 -17.88 -1.84 -15.85
CA LYS A 450 -18.63 -1.82 -14.59
C LYS A 450 -18.96 -0.39 -14.20
N VAL A 451 -20.22 -0.12 -13.87
CA VAL A 451 -20.68 1.19 -13.42
C VAL A 451 -20.04 1.53 -12.06
N VAL A 452 -19.37 2.67 -11.98
CA VAL A 452 -18.75 3.18 -10.73
C VAL A 452 -19.46 4.42 -10.24
N SER A 453 -19.84 5.28 -11.17
CA SER A 453 -20.63 6.48 -10.87
C SER A 453 -21.79 6.59 -11.83
N LEU A 454 -22.88 7.18 -11.36
CA LEU A 454 -24.11 7.33 -12.11
C LEU A 454 -24.82 8.60 -11.68
N THR A 455 -25.06 9.50 -12.62
CA THR A 455 -25.90 10.68 -12.43
C THR A 455 -27.14 10.56 -13.28
N LYS A 456 -28.31 10.44 -12.65
CA LYS A 456 -29.61 10.36 -13.33
C LYS A 456 -30.37 11.65 -13.19
N GLN A 457 -31.01 12.02 -14.28
CA GLN A 457 -32.01 13.08 -14.30
C GLN A 457 -33.39 12.52 -13.93
N HIS A 458 -34.35 13.43 -13.69
CA HIS A 458 -35.72 12.97 -13.44
C HIS A 458 -36.30 12.29 -14.69
N PRO A 459 -36.95 11.13 -14.59
CA PRO A 459 -37.44 10.37 -15.75
C PRO A 459 -38.37 11.15 -16.68
N TYR A 460 -39.05 12.19 -16.16
CA TYR A 460 -39.92 13.05 -17.00
C TYR A 460 -39.16 14.02 -17.89
N MET A 461 -37.86 14.20 -17.69
CA MET A 461 -37.07 15.17 -18.45
C MET A 461 -36.50 14.63 -19.75
N ASN A 462 -36.49 13.32 -19.95
CA ASN A 462 -35.88 12.67 -21.11
C ASN A 462 -34.48 13.24 -21.44
N ALA A 463 -33.71 13.49 -20.38
CA ALA A 463 -32.33 13.98 -20.47
C ALA A 463 -31.35 12.81 -20.31
N PRO A 464 -30.15 12.90 -20.87
CA PRO A 464 -29.17 11.81 -20.78
C PRO A 464 -28.72 11.58 -19.33
N ASP A 465 -28.56 10.30 -18.97
CA ASP A 465 -27.85 9.89 -17.77
C ASP A 465 -26.34 10.01 -18.02
N GLU A 466 -25.57 10.38 -17.00
CA GLU A 466 -24.10 10.38 -17.04
C GLU A 466 -23.57 9.15 -16.30
N ILE A 467 -22.68 8.40 -16.93
CA ILE A 467 -22.18 7.13 -16.40
C ILE A 467 -20.65 7.17 -16.38
N GLY A 468 -20.09 6.91 -15.22
CA GLY A 468 -18.67 6.66 -15.06
C GLY A 468 -18.38 5.18 -14.88
N PHE A 469 -17.33 4.69 -15.50
CA PHE A 469 -16.93 3.30 -15.49
C PHE A 469 -15.60 3.09 -14.81
N SER A 470 -15.47 1.97 -14.10
CA SER A 470 -14.22 1.50 -13.53
C SER A 470 -13.44 0.68 -14.54
N ASN A 471 -12.15 0.79 -14.42
CA ASN A 471 -11.20 0.01 -15.16
C ASN A 471 -11.01 -1.37 -14.57
N ASN A 472 -11.02 -2.39 -15.42
CA ASN A 472 -10.31 -3.63 -15.14
C ASN A 472 -8.82 -3.43 -15.50
N ARG A 473 -7.93 -3.85 -14.60
CA ARG A 473 -6.47 -3.67 -14.66
C ARG A 473 -5.82 -4.03 -16.02
N ASN A 474 -6.40 -4.97 -16.75
CA ASN A 474 -5.84 -5.46 -18.02
C ASN A 474 -6.26 -4.65 -19.26
N ASP A 475 -7.40 -3.97 -19.21
CA ASP A 475 -7.96 -3.30 -20.41
C ASP A 475 -7.29 -1.94 -20.66
N ILE A 476 -6.84 -1.25 -19.60
CA ILE A 476 -6.22 0.08 -19.69
C ILE A 476 -4.88 0.05 -20.41
N ILE A 477 -4.05 -0.95 -20.11
CA ILE A 477 -2.72 -1.09 -20.74
C ILE A 477 -2.91 -1.34 -22.22
N GLN A 478 -3.90 -2.15 -22.60
CA GLN A 478 -4.23 -2.40 -24.01
C GLN A 478 -4.79 -1.16 -24.70
N ILE A 479 -5.68 -0.41 -24.03
CA ILE A 479 -6.25 0.85 -24.54
C ILE A 479 -5.15 1.86 -24.78
N GLN A 480 -4.26 2.06 -23.83
CA GLN A 480 -3.15 3.01 -23.94
C GLN A 480 -2.13 2.58 -25.00
N GLN A 481 -1.83 1.29 -25.11
CA GLN A 481 -0.99 0.75 -26.17
C GLN A 481 -1.63 0.95 -27.54
N ASN A 482 -2.94 0.74 -27.66
CA ASN A 482 -3.68 0.95 -28.90
C ASN A 482 -3.73 2.43 -29.30
N ILE A 483 -3.94 3.34 -28.35
CA ILE A 483 -3.90 4.80 -28.59
C ILE A 483 -2.48 5.21 -29.00
N ASN A 484 -1.44 4.77 -28.30
CA ASN A 484 -0.05 5.09 -28.64
C ASN A 484 0.36 4.52 -30.00
N ASN A 485 -0.08 3.32 -30.34
CA ASN A 485 0.16 2.69 -31.65
C ASN A 485 -0.54 3.48 -32.77
N LYS A 486 -1.77 3.99 -32.53
CA LYS A 486 -2.46 4.87 -33.50
C LYS A 486 -1.77 6.21 -33.69
N ILE A 487 -1.36 6.87 -32.61
CA ILE A 487 -0.60 8.13 -32.67
C ILE A 487 0.70 7.91 -33.46
N THR A 488 1.41 6.82 -33.19
CA THR A 488 2.63 6.45 -33.90
C THR A 488 2.35 6.17 -35.39
N ASN A 489 1.26 5.50 -35.71
CA ASN A 489 0.88 5.20 -37.10
C ASN A 489 0.37 6.43 -37.84
N LEU A 490 -0.37 7.34 -37.18
CA LEU A 490 -0.77 8.63 -37.71
C LEU A 490 0.44 9.53 -37.98
N ASN A 491 1.40 9.60 -37.07
CA ASN A 491 2.66 10.33 -37.26
C ASN A 491 3.46 9.76 -38.44
N LYS A 492 3.57 8.43 -38.57
CA LYS A 492 4.20 7.78 -39.72
C LYS A 492 3.45 8.06 -41.03
N ALA A 493 2.12 8.13 -41.01
CA ALA A 493 1.32 8.45 -42.19
C ALA A 493 1.47 9.91 -42.59
N LEU A 494 1.52 10.83 -41.61
CA LEU A 494 1.79 12.26 -41.82
C LEU A 494 3.21 12.49 -42.38
N ASP A 495 4.21 11.79 -41.85
CA ASP A 495 5.58 11.87 -42.36
C ASP A 495 5.68 11.33 -43.80
N ARG A 496 5.00 10.22 -44.10
CA ARG A 496 4.91 9.70 -45.49
C ARG A 496 4.21 10.66 -46.43
N SER A 497 3.13 11.32 -46.01
CA SER A 497 2.44 12.31 -46.81
C SER A 497 3.29 13.56 -47.02
N ARG A 498 4.07 13.98 -46.02
CA ARG A 498 5.05 15.09 -46.15
C ARG A 498 6.19 14.72 -47.10
N ILE A 499 6.73 13.50 -47.01
CA ILE A 499 7.78 13.01 -47.92
C ILE A 499 7.25 12.89 -49.36
N ASN A 500 6.03 12.41 -49.55
CA ASN A 500 5.43 12.31 -50.88
C ASN A 500 5.13 13.70 -51.47
N ASN A 501 4.72 14.66 -50.65
CA ASN A 501 4.53 16.06 -51.06
C ASN A 501 5.87 16.75 -51.44
N LEU A 502 6.94 16.45 -50.71
CA LEU A 502 8.29 16.94 -51.03
C LEU A 502 8.85 16.31 -52.32
N ASN A 503 8.57 15.03 -52.57
CA ASN A 503 8.98 14.36 -53.79
C ASN A 503 8.17 14.77 -55.04
N ASN A 504 6.92 15.24 -54.87
CA ASN A 504 6.11 15.78 -55.96
C ASN A 504 6.38 17.27 -56.26
N GLN A 505 7.08 17.99 -55.37
CA GLN A 505 7.48 19.38 -55.58
C GLN A 505 8.85 19.57 -56.25
N SER A 506 9.51 18.48 -56.66
CA SER A 506 10.79 18.59 -57.40
C SER A 506 10.65 18.78 -58.94
N SER A 507 9.46 19.08 -59.40
CA SER A 507 9.25 19.51 -60.81
C SER A 507 8.10 20.50 -60.83
N ASP A 508 8.41 21.77 -60.59
CA ASP A 508 7.83 23.00 -61.05
C ASP A 508 7.86 24.06 -59.95
N ASP A 509 8.42 25.20 -60.32
CA ASP A 509 8.52 26.43 -59.55
C ASP A 509 7.17 26.85 -58.95
N TYR A 510 7.07 26.96 -57.61
CA TYR A 510 6.11 27.82 -56.96
C TYR A 510 6.69 28.46 -55.67
N GLU A 511 6.59 29.77 -55.62
CA GLU A 511 6.89 30.65 -54.50
C GLU A 511 6.13 30.23 -53.23
N ILE A 512 6.84 30.23 -52.12
CA ILE A 512 6.29 29.98 -50.77
C ILE A 512 5.60 31.28 -50.31
N VAL A 513 4.29 31.29 -50.23
CA VAL A 513 3.53 32.31 -49.50
C VAL A 513 2.86 31.68 -48.27
N GLY A 514 3.32 32.12 -47.13
CA GLY A 514 2.54 32.14 -45.87
C GLY A 514 2.55 30.92 -44.97
N SER A 515 3.31 31.01 -43.91
CA SER A 515 3.11 30.24 -42.69
C SER A 515 1.81 30.64 -42.00
N VAL A 516 0.90 29.71 -41.79
CA VAL A 516 -0.23 29.89 -40.86
C VAL A 516 0.19 29.31 -39.50
N LEU A 517 0.41 30.19 -38.54
CA LEU A 517 0.41 29.90 -37.14
C LEU A 517 -1.02 29.55 -36.72
N ILE A 518 -1.25 28.38 -36.18
CA ILE A 518 -2.46 28.07 -35.44
C ILE A 518 -2.08 28.17 -33.96
N ASP A 519 -2.48 29.30 -33.36
CA ASP A 519 -2.60 29.46 -31.92
C ASP A 519 -3.95 28.88 -31.50
N GLY A 520 -3.94 28.06 -30.43
CA GLY A 520 -5.12 27.51 -29.81
C GLY A 520 -4.77 26.41 -28.85
#